data_26bd2c37ad5e936a9640c45b842e63dd
#
_entry.id   26bd2c37ad5e936a9640c45b842e63dd
#
_cell.length_a   1.000
_cell.length_b   1.000
_cell.length_c   1.000
_cell.angle_alpha   90.00
_cell.angle_beta   90.00
_cell.angle_gamma   90.00
#
_symmetry.space_group_name_H-M   'P 1'
#
loop_
_entity.id
_entity.type
_entity.pdbx_description
1 polymer ?
#
loop_
_entity_poly.entity_id
_entity_poly.type
_entity_poly.pdbx_seq_one_letter_code
_entity_poly.pdbx_strand_id
1 'polypeptide(L)'
;MIVAIAGASGFVGRALTARLLDSGNDVVALGRSVDSLSMEARAIAVDVGDEVATANALAGVDVAYYLVHSMAAGSGFRQADLRLATAFGRAAAEAGVGRIVYVGALGNAPSSAHLASRHEVGTALATAGVAVVELRAAVVFGSGSISFEMLRYLTERLPAMVCPRWVRTRIQPIALADLLAYLEQSVHVAPGIYEIGGADVTTYREMISAYARVRGLRRRRIIDIPWLTPHLSSYWVDLMTPVDRSVSHALIESLVTEVVVVDPAPARREFSVTPMGVERALAAALDDQGEEITRSLLGRRAGLAEGVYSVVVDVAVPSGWDDELARDLETIGGRFSWYGAAPGWMVRLVLGRLVGEHLRRRRASSVEPGALVDWWRIAATGSGELVLRSVGWFPGDAWLGYRSGQGALHQVAAFRPRGIPGALYWKLLTPVHRLAFDRMARNRVQRASARHGW
;
A
#
# COMPACT_ATOMS: atom_id res chain seq x y z
N MET A 1 -22.67 -14.48 0.26
CA MET A 1 -22.85 -13.87 1.59
C MET A 1 -22.80 -12.36 1.40
N ILE A 2 -23.70 -11.63 2.06
CA ILE A 2 -23.70 -10.16 2.01
C ILE A 2 -22.86 -9.66 3.19
N VAL A 3 -21.78 -8.94 2.89
CA VAL A 3 -20.85 -8.43 3.91
C VAL A 3 -20.75 -6.91 3.85
N ALA A 4 -20.80 -6.25 4.99
CA ALA A 4 -20.60 -4.80 5.07
C ALA A 4 -19.22 -4.47 5.63
N ILE A 5 -18.58 -3.42 5.11
CA ILE A 5 -17.27 -2.94 5.58
C ILE A 5 -17.39 -1.47 5.97
N ALA A 6 -17.49 -1.19 7.27
CA ALA A 6 -17.36 0.16 7.80
C ALA A 6 -15.87 0.56 7.84
N GLY A 7 -15.52 1.66 7.18
CA GLY A 7 -14.14 2.06 6.95
C GLY A 7 -13.52 1.46 5.67
N ALA A 8 -14.35 1.14 4.67
CA ALA A 8 -13.94 0.56 3.39
C ALA A 8 -12.92 1.42 2.62
N SER A 9 -12.90 2.74 2.80
CA SER A 9 -11.91 3.65 2.19
C SER A 9 -10.53 3.63 2.87
N GLY A 10 -10.42 2.98 4.04
CA GLY A 10 -9.17 2.87 4.80
C GLY A 10 -8.16 1.89 4.19
N PHE A 11 -6.95 1.83 4.76
CA PHE A 11 -5.88 0.95 4.31
C PHE A 11 -6.29 -0.54 4.27
N VAL A 12 -6.75 -1.09 5.41
CA VAL A 12 -7.22 -2.48 5.48
C VAL A 12 -8.54 -2.64 4.74
N GLY A 13 -9.45 -1.65 4.86
CA GLY A 13 -10.79 -1.72 4.26
C GLY A 13 -10.77 -1.87 2.75
N ARG A 14 -9.94 -1.09 2.04
CA ARG A 14 -9.79 -1.23 0.57
C ARG A 14 -9.27 -2.60 0.16
N ALA A 15 -8.26 -3.10 0.86
CA ALA A 15 -7.68 -4.41 0.56
C ALA A 15 -8.67 -5.55 0.86
N LEU A 16 -9.42 -5.44 1.95
CA LEU A 16 -10.46 -6.40 2.31
C LEU A 16 -11.63 -6.37 1.32
N THR A 17 -12.07 -5.19 0.88
CA THR A 17 -13.12 -5.05 -0.14
C THR A 17 -12.74 -5.81 -1.41
N ALA A 18 -11.55 -5.58 -1.95
CA ALA A 18 -11.07 -6.30 -3.15
C ALA A 18 -11.03 -7.81 -2.90
N ARG A 19 -10.47 -8.24 -1.78
CA ARG A 19 -10.33 -9.67 -1.41
C ARG A 19 -11.69 -10.38 -1.32
N LEU A 20 -12.68 -9.75 -0.69
CA LEU A 20 -14.00 -10.35 -0.52
C LEU A 20 -14.82 -10.38 -1.83
N LEU A 21 -14.66 -9.38 -2.69
CA LEU A 21 -15.22 -9.40 -4.04
C LEU A 21 -14.63 -10.53 -4.88
N ASP A 22 -13.30 -10.69 -4.88
CA ASP A 22 -12.60 -11.77 -5.56
C ASP A 22 -13.05 -13.17 -5.06
N SER A 23 -13.41 -13.26 -3.77
CA SER A 23 -13.96 -14.49 -3.16
C SER A 23 -15.47 -14.68 -3.41
N GLY A 24 -16.10 -13.85 -4.26
CA GLY A 24 -17.51 -13.98 -4.69
C GLY A 24 -18.54 -13.53 -3.64
N ASN A 25 -18.17 -12.64 -2.72
CA ASN A 25 -19.12 -12.05 -1.78
C ASN A 25 -19.77 -10.79 -2.34
N ASP A 26 -21.00 -10.51 -1.91
CA ASP A 26 -21.67 -9.22 -2.15
C ASP A 26 -21.20 -8.22 -1.09
N VAL A 27 -20.40 -7.23 -1.51
CA VAL A 27 -19.77 -6.29 -0.59
C VAL A 27 -20.52 -4.96 -0.56
N VAL A 28 -20.91 -4.53 0.64
CA VAL A 28 -21.46 -3.21 0.95
C VAL A 28 -20.37 -2.36 1.60
N ALA A 29 -19.83 -1.41 0.85
CA ALA A 29 -18.78 -0.52 1.32
C ALA A 29 -19.40 0.72 1.99
N LEU A 30 -19.16 0.89 3.29
CA LEU A 30 -19.67 2.01 4.08
C LEU A 30 -18.57 3.04 4.31
N GLY A 31 -18.90 4.31 4.05
CA GLY A 31 -17.99 5.42 4.27
C GLY A 31 -18.69 6.77 4.18
N ARG A 32 -18.03 7.85 4.61
CA ARG A 32 -18.60 9.20 4.61
C ARG A 32 -18.77 9.83 3.22
N SER A 33 -18.04 9.31 2.22
CA SER A 33 -18.11 9.73 0.83
C SER A 33 -18.01 8.53 -0.10
N VAL A 34 -18.93 8.43 -1.05
CA VAL A 34 -18.96 7.35 -2.08
C VAL A 34 -17.75 7.42 -3.00
N ASP A 35 -17.25 8.64 -3.32
CA ASP A 35 -16.12 8.83 -4.24
C ASP A 35 -14.80 8.20 -3.74
N SER A 36 -14.72 7.94 -2.43
CA SER A 36 -13.57 7.28 -1.81
C SER A 36 -13.67 5.76 -1.76
N LEU A 37 -14.80 5.19 -2.21
CA LEU A 37 -15.09 3.76 -2.13
C LEU A 37 -14.83 3.06 -3.48
N SER A 38 -14.69 1.74 -3.45
CA SER A 38 -14.54 0.94 -4.65
C SER A 38 -15.79 0.99 -5.51
N MET A 39 -15.67 1.21 -6.81
CA MET A 39 -16.79 1.19 -7.76
C MET A 39 -17.33 -0.23 -8.02
N GLU A 40 -16.61 -1.26 -7.63
CA GLU A 40 -17.02 -2.67 -7.80
C GLU A 40 -17.91 -3.15 -6.65
N ALA A 41 -17.88 -2.46 -5.50
CA ALA A 41 -18.72 -2.72 -4.34
C ALA A 41 -19.97 -1.83 -4.34
N ARG A 42 -21.06 -2.28 -3.70
CA ARG A 42 -22.20 -1.43 -3.41
C ARG A 42 -21.80 -0.36 -2.40
N ALA A 43 -21.55 0.86 -2.86
CA ALA A 43 -21.10 1.97 -2.01
C ALA A 43 -22.29 2.70 -1.37
N ILE A 44 -22.23 2.91 -0.05
CA ILE A 44 -23.26 3.68 0.70
C ILE A 44 -22.54 4.76 1.51
N ALA A 45 -22.93 6.03 1.27
CA ALA A 45 -22.48 7.15 2.07
C ALA A 45 -23.24 7.18 3.41
N VAL A 46 -22.54 6.92 4.52
CA VAL A 46 -23.11 6.91 5.86
C VAL A 46 -22.07 7.33 6.90
N ASP A 47 -22.49 8.13 7.87
CA ASP A 47 -21.75 8.32 9.11
C ASP A 47 -22.18 7.21 10.08
N VAL A 48 -21.23 6.31 10.41
CA VAL A 48 -21.51 5.17 11.31
C VAL A 48 -21.90 5.60 12.75
N GLY A 49 -21.80 6.88 13.06
CA GLY A 49 -22.33 7.47 14.30
C GLY A 49 -23.84 7.78 14.26
N ASP A 50 -24.45 7.75 13.09
CA ASP A 50 -25.91 7.82 12.92
C ASP A 50 -26.47 6.37 12.96
N GLU A 51 -27.05 6.01 14.11
CA GLU A 51 -27.54 4.65 14.36
C GLU A 51 -28.63 4.25 13.36
N VAL A 52 -29.58 5.14 13.04
CA VAL A 52 -30.70 4.84 12.13
C VAL A 52 -30.22 4.68 10.70
N ALA A 53 -29.41 5.61 10.20
CA ALA A 53 -28.87 5.52 8.86
C ALA A 53 -27.97 4.27 8.71
N THR A 54 -27.20 3.93 9.75
CA THR A 54 -26.32 2.75 9.76
C THR A 54 -27.14 1.45 9.80
N ALA A 55 -28.20 1.37 10.61
CA ALA A 55 -29.08 0.21 10.64
C ALA A 55 -29.74 -0.04 9.27
N ASN A 56 -30.21 1.02 8.62
CA ASN A 56 -30.78 0.93 7.25
C ASN A 56 -29.72 0.44 6.24
N ALA A 57 -28.49 0.92 6.34
CA ALA A 57 -27.40 0.51 5.46
C ALA A 57 -26.94 -0.95 5.69
N LEU A 58 -27.14 -1.48 6.90
CA LEU A 58 -26.84 -2.86 7.29
C LEU A 58 -28.00 -3.84 7.08
N ALA A 59 -29.15 -3.39 6.59
CA ALA A 59 -30.31 -4.26 6.37
C ALA A 59 -29.98 -5.42 5.42
N GLY A 60 -30.18 -6.65 5.88
CA GLY A 60 -29.89 -7.88 5.13
C GLY A 60 -28.41 -8.27 5.06
N VAL A 61 -27.54 -7.62 5.82
CA VAL A 61 -26.12 -7.96 5.92
C VAL A 61 -25.91 -9.14 6.88
N ASP A 62 -25.16 -10.16 6.43
CA ASP A 62 -24.84 -11.34 7.23
C ASP A 62 -23.72 -11.04 8.24
N VAL A 63 -22.65 -10.36 7.75
CA VAL A 63 -21.43 -10.05 8.54
C VAL A 63 -21.01 -8.60 8.31
N ALA A 64 -20.69 -7.89 9.38
CA ALA A 64 -20.19 -6.51 9.34
C ALA A 64 -18.75 -6.42 9.84
N TYR A 65 -17.85 -5.89 9.01
CA TYR A 65 -16.48 -5.57 9.41
C TYR A 65 -16.41 -4.13 9.92
N TYR A 66 -15.95 -3.95 11.15
CA TYR A 66 -15.74 -2.63 11.74
C TYR A 66 -14.26 -2.25 11.70
N LEU A 67 -13.87 -1.41 10.75
CA LEU A 67 -12.49 -0.98 10.52
C LEU A 67 -12.32 0.54 10.68
N VAL A 68 -13.32 1.21 11.30
CA VAL A 68 -13.31 2.66 11.53
C VAL A 68 -12.39 3.01 12.68
N HIS A 69 -11.66 4.12 12.51
CA HIS A 69 -10.90 4.70 13.59
C HIS A 69 -10.57 6.19 13.32
N SER A 70 -10.51 6.99 14.39
CA SER A 70 -10.55 8.45 14.32
C SER A 70 -9.27 9.14 14.75
N MET A 71 -8.07 8.50 14.61
CA MET A 71 -6.79 9.11 15.05
C MET A 71 -6.54 10.52 14.47
N ALA A 72 -7.05 10.80 13.28
CA ALA A 72 -6.94 12.12 12.67
C ALA A 72 -7.79 13.21 13.38
N ALA A 73 -8.67 12.84 14.32
CA ALA A 73 -9.48 13.77 15.08
C ALA A 73 -8.73 14.48 16.26
N GLY A 74 -7.42 14.24 16.37
CA GLY A 74 -6.59 14.85 17.43
C GLY A 74 -6.90 14.30 18.83
N SER A 75 -6.81 15.12 19.88
CA SER A 75 -6.91 14.68 21.28
C SER A 75 -8.26 14.06 21.68
N GLY A 76 -9.33 14.27 20.89
CA GLY A 76 -10.67 13.74 21.14
C GLY A 76 -10.95 12.36 20.51
N PHE A 77 -9.98 11.75 19.84
CA PHE A 77 -10.20 10.53 19.05
C PHE A 77 -10.76 9.35 19.88
N ARG A 78 -10.32 9.18 21.13
CA ARG A 78 -10.76 8.09 22.01
C ARG A 78 -12.26 8.12 22.30
N GLN A 79 -12.81 9.30 22.61
CA GLN A 79 -14.25 9.46 22.83
C GLN A 79 -15.03 9.30 21.51
N ALA A 80 -14.47 9.79 20.40
CA ALA A 80 -15.07 9.63 19.08
C ALA A 80 -15.12 8.14 18.68
N ASP A 81 -14.04 7.42 18.82
CA ASP A 81 -13.97 5.98 18.53
C ASP A 81 -14.99 5.18 19.34
N LEU A 82 -15.06 5.44 20.67
CA LEU A 82 -16.01 4.76 21.57
C LEU A 82 -17.46 5.04 21.17
N ARG A 83 -17.80 6.31 20.90
CA ARG A 83 -19.13 6.70 20.46
C ARG A 83 -19.53 6.03 19.14
N LEU A 84 -18.63 6.04 18.13
CA LEU A 84 -18.87 5.45 16.83
C LEU A 84 -19.05 3.92 16.91
N ALA A 85 -18.22 3.25 17.72
CA ALA A 85 -18.33 1.82 17.93
C ALA A 85 -19.62 1.43 18.65
N THR A 86 -20.05 2.20 19.64
CA THR A 86 -21.31 1.97 20.36
C THR A 86 -22.50 2.14 19.43
N ALA A 87 -22.55 3.22 18.64
CA ALA A 87 -23.60 3.47 17.68
C ALA A 87 -23.67 2.37 16.61
N PHE A 88 -22.51 2.00 16.04
CA PHE A 88 -22.43 0.93 15.05
C PHE A 88 -22.89 -0.43 15.60
N GLY A 89 -22.47 -0.77 16.82
CA GLY A 89 -22.88 -2.02 17.46
C GLY A 89 -24.39 -2.12 17.65
N ARG A 90 -25.05 -1.04 18.10
CA ARG A 90 -26.51 -0.95 18.24
C ARG A 90 -27.22 -1.06 16.89
N ALA A 91 -26.73 -0.32 15.89
CA ALA A 91 -27.28 -0.38 14.54
C ALA A 91 -27.17 -1.79 13.93
N ALA A 92 -26.06 -2.48 14.17
CA ALA A 92 -25.86 -3.86 13.72
C ALA A 92 -26.83 -4.84 14.41
N ALA A 93 -27.07 -4.66 15.71
CA ALA A 93 -28.06 -5.46 16.44
C ALA A 93 -29.48 -5.21 15.94
N GLU A 94 -29.86 -3.96 15.72
CA GLU A 94 -31.17 -3.56 15.18
C GLU A 94 -31.40 -4.12 13.77
N ALA A 95 -30.36 -4.07 12.92
CA ALA A 95 -30.41 -4.61 11.55
C ALA A 95 -30.40 -6.16 11.50
N GLY A 96 -30.20 -6.84 12.61
CA GLY A 96 -30.12 -8.29 12.67
C GLY A 96 -28.83 -8.89 12.11
N VAL A 97 -27.73 -8.14 12.10
CA VAL A 97 -26.40 -8.61 11.64
C VAL A 97 -25.97 -9.80 12.49
N GLY A 98 -25.62 -10.91 11.85
CA GLY A 98 -25.23 -12.14 12.55
C GLY A 98 -23.89 -12.07 13.27
N ARG A 99 -22.96 -11.23 12.74
CA ARG A 99 -21.58 -11.14 13.26
C ARG A 99 -20.93 -9.80 12.97
N ILE A 100 -20.15 -9.33 13.95
CA ILE A 100 -19.21 -8.22 13.75
C ILE A 100 -17.77 -8.75 13.81
N VAL A 101 -16.93 -8.37 12.85
CA VAL A 101 -15.49 -8.63 12.84
C VAL A 101 -14.75 -7.32 13.05
N TYR A 102 -13.86 -7.29 14.04
CA TYR A 102 -13.13 -6.09 14.43
C TYR A 102 -11.63 -6.34 14.49
N VAL A 103 -10.82 -5.38 14.02
CA VAL A 103 -9.37 -5.40 14.18
C VAL A 103 -8.97 -4.51 15.36
N GLY A 104 -8.65 -5.14 16.49
CA GLY A 104 -8.14 -4.50 17.70
C GLY A 104 -6.62 -4.39 17.72
N ALA A 105 -6.05 -4.04 18.87
CA ALA A 105 -4.62 -3.94 19.09
C ALA A 105 -4.11 -4.94 20.11
N LEU A 106 -2.91 -5.50 19.88
CA LEU A 106 -2.16 -6.26 20.88
C LEU A 106 -1.69 -5.37 22.02
N GLY A 107 -1.37 -5.97 23.17
CA GLY A 107 -0.86 -5.32 24.37
C GLY A 107 -1.84 -5.38 25.55
N ASN A 108 -1.46 -6.03 26.64
CA ASN A 108 -2.34 -6.30 27.78
C ASN A 108 -2.45 -5.15 28.80
N ALA A 109 -1.53 -4.18 28.76
CA ALA A 109 -1.55 -2.99 29.61
C ALA A 109 -1.32 -1.75 28.72
N PRO A 110 -2.38 -1.17 28.16
CA PRO A 110 -2.24 -0.06 27.26
C PRO A 110 -1.67 1.15 27.99
N SER A 111 -0.41 1.47 27.69
CA SER A 111 0.28 2.66 28.23
C SER A 111 0.01 3.92 27.39
N SER A 112 -0.60 3.76 26.19
CA SER A 112 -0.95 4.86 25.30
C SER A 112 -2.46 5.00 25.13
N ALA A 113 -2.92 6.23 24.90
CA ALA A 113 -4.32 6.54 24.63
C ALA A 113 -4.84 5.78 23.39
N HIS A 114 -3.96 5.58 22.40
CA HIS A 114 -4.30 4.83 21.18
C HIS A 114 -4.64 3.36 21.47
N LEU A 115 -3.78 2.62 22.18
CA LEU A 115 -4.03 1.22 22.53
C LEU A 115 -5.25 1.08 23.44
N ALA A 116 -5.42 2.00 24.41
CA ALA A 116 -6.60 2.03 25.27
C ALA A 116 -7.90 2.18 24.46
N SER A 117 -7.93 3.12 23.48
CA SER A 117 -9.08 3.31 22.58
C SER A 117 -9.44 2.02 21.85
N ARG A 118 -8.44 1.30 21.30
CA ARG A 118 -8.68 0.05 20.57
C ARG A 118 -9.34 -1.03 21.43
N HIS A 119 -8.94 -1.15 22.69
CA HIS A 119 -9.52 -2.11 23.63
C HIS A 119 -10.96 -1.69 24.05
N GLU A 120 -11.19 -0.40 24.25
CA GLU A 120 -12.53 0.14 24.58
C GLU A 120 -13.52 -0.08 23.42
N VAL A 121 -13.09 0.13 22.19
CA VAL A 121 -13.87 -0.17 20.98
C VAL A 121 -14.26 -1.66 20.95
N GLY A 122 -13.30 -2.58 21.17
CA GLY A 122 -13.58 -4.01 21.23
C GLY A 122 -14.62 -4.35 22.29
N THR A 123 -14.50 -3.76 23.48
CA THR A 123 -15.47 -3.92 24.59
C THR A 123 -16.85 -3.38 24.21
N ALA A 124 -16.92 -2.19 23.59
CA ALA A 124 -18.20 -1.59 23.19
C ALA A 124 -18.92 -2.44 22.13
N LEU A 125 -18.21 -2.97 21.15
CA LEU A 125 -18.78 -3.89 20.17
C LEU A 125 -19.25 -5.20 20.79
N ALA A 126 -18.46 -5.79 21.71
CA ALA A 126 -18.81 -7.03 22.39
C ALA A 126 -20.08 -6.94 23.26
N THR A 127 -20.41 -5.74 23.76
CA THR A 127 -21.62 -5.48 24.56
C THR A 127 -22.86 -5.12 23.75
N ALA A 128 -22.75 -5.04 22.42
CA ALA A 128 -23.85 -4.65 21.54
C ALA A 128 -24.93 -5.73 21.31
N GLY A 129 -24.72 -6.98 21.78
CA GLY A 129 -25.66 -8.08 21.60
C GLY A 129 -25.48 -8.86 20.29
N VAL A 130 -24.46 -8.55 19.50
CA VAL A 130 -24.10 -9.26 18.27
C VAL A 130 -22.86 -10.12 18.55
N ALA A 131 -22.72 -11.27 17.90
CA ALA A 131 -21.53 -12.10 17.99
C ALA A 131 -20.30 -11.35 17.43
N VAL A 132 -19.21 -11.21 18.23
CA VAL A 132 -18.01 -10.45 17.84
C VAL A 132 -16.80 -11.36 17.73
N VAL A 133 -16.04 -11.22 16.64
CA VAL A 133 -14.69 -11.75 16.47
C VAL A 133 -13.74 -10.56 16.49
N GLU A 134 -12.92 -10.45 17.53
CA GLU A 134 -11.88 -9.42 17.66
C GLU A 134 -10.52 -10.02 17.33
N LEU A 135 -9.88 -9.53 16.26
CA LEU A 135 -8.51 -9.86 15.89
C LEU A 135 -7.58 -8.78 16.46
N ARG A 136 -6.79 -9.12 17.50
CA ARG A 136 -5.79 -8.19 18.05
C ARG A 136 -4.48 -8.35 17.32
N ALA A 137 -4.05 -7.30 16.63
CA ALA A 137 -2.81 -7.27 15.86
C ALA A 137 -1.89 -6.13 16.33
N ALA A 138 -0.60 -6.26 16.03
CA ALA A 138 0.38 -5.18 16.16
C ALA A 138 0.40 -4.33 14.87
N VAL A 139 1.59 -3.91 14.43
CA VAL A 139 1.78 -3.18 13.18
C VAL A 139 1.49 -4.07 11.98
N VAL A 140 0.71 -3.55 11.03
CA VAL A 140 0.42 -4.23 9.76
C VAL A 140 1.33 -3.67 8.67
N PHE A 141 2.09 -4.55 7.98
CA PHE A 141 2.91 -4.20 6.83
C PHE A 141 2.14 -4.37 5.52
N GLY A 142 2.02 -3.30 4.75
CA GLY A 142 1.38 -3.28 3.45
C GLY A 142 1.46 -1.90 2.81
N SER A 143 1.19 -1.79 1.53
CA SER A 143 1.13 -0.51 0.82
C SER A 143 0.03 0.37 1.39
N GLY A 144 0.36 1.61 1.78
CA GLY A 144 -0.56 2.56 2.42
C GLY A 144 -0.69 2.41 3.94
N SER A 145 0.03 1.48 4.58
CA SER A 145 0.17 1.43 6.03
C SER A 145 1.04 2.58 6.52
N ILE A 146 0.52 3.42 7.42
CA ILE A 146 1.26 4.56 7.98
C ILE A 146 2.54 4.08 8.69
N SER A 147 2.47 3.01 9.46
CA SER A 147 3.62 2.45 10.18
C SER A 147 4.69 1.90 9.22
N PHE A 148 4.28 1.26 8.13
CA PHE A 148 5.20 0.81 7.09
C PHE A 148 5.84 1.99 6.36
N GLU A 149 5.08 3.03 6.03
CA GLU A 149 5.59 4.23 5.40
C GLU A 149 6.60 4.97 6.31
N MET A 150 6.31 5.10 7.61
CA MET A 150 7.27 5.65 8.57
C MET A 150 8.58 4.86 8.59
N LEU A 151 8.51 3.53 8.70
CA LEU A 151 9.69 2.66 8.65
C LEU A 151 10.48 2.86 7.34
N ARG A 152 9.79 2.91 6.22
CA ARG A 152 10.35 3.14 4.88
C ARG A 152 11.08 4.47 4.80
N TYR A 153 10.40 5.57 5.09
CA TYR A 153 10.98 6.91 4.97
C TYR A 153 12.18 7.10 5.90
N LEU A 154 12.08 6.67 7.15
CA LEU A 154 13.19 6.75 8.09
C LEU A 154 14.39 5.94 7.59
N THR A 155 14.17 4.70 7.16
CA THR A 155 15.25 3.82 6.71
C THR A 155 15.88 4.29 5.40
N GLU A 156 15.08 4.77 4.44
CA GLU A 156 15.60 5.21 3.14
C GLU A 156 16.30 6.57 3.21
N ARG A 157 15.82 7.50 4.02
CA ARG A 157 16.37 8.85 4.12
C ARG A 157 17.56 8.97 5.06
N LEU A 158 17.62 8.16 6.13
CA LEU A 158 18.62 8.28 7.17
C LEU A 158 19.65 7.14 7.12
N PRO A 159 20.90 7.40 6.67
CA PRO A 159 21.99 6.41 6.73
C PRO A 159 22.47 6.14 8.17
N ALA A 160 22.28 7.10 9.07
CA ALA A 160 22.50 6.99 10.50
C ALA A 160 21.35 7.63 11.26
N MET A 161 20.93 7.01 12.34
CA MET A 161 19.80 7.44 13.17
C MET A 161 20.20 7.46 14.63
N VAL A 162 19.80 8.51 15.31
CA VAL A 162 19.83 8.59 16.78
C VAL A 162 18.46 8.19 17.28
N CYS A 163 18.38 7.13 18.06
CA CYS A 163 17.12 6.53 18.48
C CYS A 163 17.00 6.49 20.01
N PRO A 164 15.80 6.69 20.57
CA PRO A 164 15.52 6.44 21.97
C PRO A 164 15.52 4.94 22.30
N ARG A 165 15.50 4.60 23.59
CA ARG A 165 15.47 3.21 24.06
C ARG A 165 14.31 2.38 23.52
N TRP A 166 13.16 2.99 23.23
CA TRP A 166 11.99 2.27 22.72
C TRP A 166 12.23 1.60 21.35
N VAL A 167 13.28 1.97 20.60
CA VAL A 167 13.65 1.26 19.37
C VAL A 167 13.94 -0.23 19.60
N ARG A 168 14.14 -0.63 20.85
CA ARG A 168 14.35 -2.03 21.30
C ARG A 168 13.09 -2.69 21.86
N THR A 169 11.95 -1.98 21.91
CA THR A 169 10.68 -2.58 22.33
C THR A 169 10.30 -3.71 21.39
N ARG A 170 9.86 -4.81 21.97
CA ARG A 170 9.46 -6.00 21.20
C ARG A 170 8.10 -5.78 20.55
N ILE A 171 8.00 -6.20 19.29
CA ILE A 171 6.81 -6.10 18.48
C ILE A 171 6.69 -7.32 17.58
N GLN A 172 5.47 -7.73 17.28
CA GLN A 172 5.19 -8.83 16.36
C GLN A 172 4.34 -8.35 15.19
N PRO A 173 4.96 -7.73 14.16
CA PRO A 173 4.25 -7.18 13.02
C PRO A 173 3.64 -8.29 12.17
N ILE A 174 2.55 -7.99 11.46
CA ILE A 174 1.85 -8.92 10.57
C ILE A 174 1.81 -8.36 9.15
N ALA A 175 1.92 -9.22 8.13
CA ALA A 175 1.69 -8.82 6.74
C ALA A 175 0.21 -8.53 6.49
N LEU A 176 -0.10 -7.57 5.62
CA LEU A 176 -1.48 -7.29 5.21
C LEU A 176 -2.17 -8.54 4.64
N ALA A 177 -1.46 -9.30 3.80
CA ALA A 177 -1.99 -10.53 3.21
C ALA A 177 -2.40 -11.56 4.27
N ASP A 178 -1.61 -11.71 5.35
CA ASP A 178 -1.92 -12.60 6.46
C ASP A 178 -3.13 -12.08 7.26
N LEU A 179 -3.18 -10.78 7.55
CA LEU A 179 -4.33 -10.15 8.21
C LEU A 179 -5.62 -10.35 7.40
N LEU A 180 -5.56 -10.18 6.07
CA LEU A 180 -6.71 -10.41 5.19
C LEU A 180 -7.16 -11.88 5.23
N ALA A 181 -6.24 -12.83 5.30
CA ALA A 181 -6.58 -14.24 5.45
C ALA A 181 -7.27 -14.54 6.80
N TYR A 182 -6.85 -13.90 7.88
CA TYR A 182 -7.55 -13.98 9.19
C TYR A 182 -8.94 -13.34 9.10
N LEU A 183 -9.07 -12.16 8.50
CA LEU A 183 -10.35 -11.48 8.33
C LEU A 183 -11.34 -12.31 7.52
N GLU A 184 -10.90 -12.90 6.41
CA GLU A 184 -11.73 -13.74 5.56
C GLU A 184 -12.23 -14.99 6.33
N GLN A 185 -11.37 -15.65 7.11
CA GLN A 185 -11.76 -16.81 7.92
C GLN A 185 -12.61 -16.46 9.15
N SER A 186 -12.58 -15.19 9.60
CA SER A 186 -13.32 -14.74 10.80
C SER A 186 -14.84 -14.92 10.72
N VAL A 187 -15.38 -15.10 9.51
CA VAL A 187 -16.80 -15.35 9.32
C VAL A 187 -17.24 -16.75 9.78
N HIS A 188 -16.31 -17.69 9.93
CA HIS A 188 -16.58 -19.10 10.25
C HIS A 188 -16.11 -19.53 11.64
N VAL A 189 -15.31 -18.72 12.34
CA VAL A 189 -14.74 -19.07 13.65
C VAL A 189 -15.68 -18.72 14.79
N ALA A 190 -15.45 -19.29 15.98
CA ALA A 190 -16.23 -18.94 17.18
C ALA A 190 -16.06 -17.44 17.54
N PRO A 191 -17.11 -16.77 18.09
CA PRO A 191 -16.95 -15.43 18.65
C PRO A 191 -15.92 -15.43 19.78
N GLY A 192 -15.09 -14.37 19.81
CA GLY A 192 -14.03 -14.26 20.82
C GLY A 192 -12.92 -13.31 20.43
N ILE A 193 -11.90 -13.25 21.27
CA ILE A 193 -10.70 -12.43 21.05
C ILE A 193 -9.56 -13.36 20.63
N TYR A 194 -8.91 -13.00 19.54
CA TYR A 194 -7.80 -13.75 18.95
C TYR A 194 -6.58 -12.84 18.79
N GLU A 195 -5.49 -13.16 19.48
CA GLU A 195 -4.21 -12.49 19.28
C GLU A 195 -3.53 -13.05 18.04
N ILE A 196 -3.22 -12.18 17.07
CA ILE A 196 -2.60 -12.54 15.79
C ILE A 196 -1.34 -11.71 15.53
N GLY A 197 -0.36 -12.32 14.89
CA GLY A 197 0.91 -11.67 14.55
C GLY A 197 1.63 -12.43 13.44
N GLY A 198 2.71 -11.86 12.93
CA GLY A 198 3.62 -12.54 12.01
C GLY A 198 4.39 -13.67 12.69
N ALA A 199 5.19 -14.39 11.91
CA ALA A 199 5.98 -15.52 12.45
C ALA A 199 7.07 -15.06 13.44
N ASP A 200 7.56 -13.84 13.33
CA ASP A 200 8.71 -13.35 14.08
C ASP A 200 8.31 -12.29 15.11
N VAL A 201 8.84 -12.43 16.32
CA VAL A 201 8.92 -11.33 17.28
C VAL A 201 10.22 -10.57 17.01
N THR A 202 10.14 -9.26 16.88
CA THR A 202 11.25 -8.40 16.47
C THR A 202 11.29 -7.10 17.28
N THR A 203 12.16 -6.17 16.90
CA THR A 203 12.22 -4.80 17.45
C THR A 203 12.24 -3.79 16.30
N TYR A 204 11.95 -2.52 16.59
CA TYR A 204 12.05 -1.48 15.56
C TYR A 204 13.45 -1.37 14.96
N ARG A 205 14.50 -1.58 15.77
CA ARG A 205 15.89 -1.66 15.30
C ARG A 205 16.10 -2.77 14.26
N GLU A 206 15.57 -3.93 14.54
CA GLU A 206 15.69 -5.10 13.67
C GLU A 206 14.84 -4.93 12.41
N MET A 207 13.65 -4.34 12.51
CA MET A 207 12.80 -4.01 11.36
C MET A 207 13.49 -3.02 10.41
N ILE A 208 14.15 -1.97 10.93
CA ILE A 208 14.95 -1.02 10.13
C ILE A 208 16.08 -1.77 9.40
N SER A 209 16.73 -2.70 10.10
CA SER A 209 17.82 -3.50 9.53
C SER A 209 17.31 -4.48 8.47
N ALA A 210 16.18 -5.14 8.72
CA ALA A 210 15.51 -6.04 7.79
C ALA A 210 15.03 -5.29 6.54
N TYR A 211 14.40 -4.14 6.71
CA TYR A 211 14.00 -3.29 5.58
C TYR A 211 15.22 -2.89 4.73
N ALA A 212 16.31 -2.47 5.35
CA ALA A 212 17.52 -2.09 4.62
C ALA A 212 18.09 -3.27 3.80
N ARG A 213 18.05 -4.51 4.34
CA ARG A 213 18.46 -5.72 3.60
C ARG A 213 17.54 -6.01 2.42
N VAL A 214 16.23 -6.07 2.64
CA VAL A 214 15.23 -6.34 1.59
C VAL A 214 15.33 -5.31 0.47
N ARG A 215 15.57 -4.04 0.82
CA ARG A 215 15.68 -2.93 -0.13
C ARG A 215 17.07 -2.82 -0.79
N GLY A 216 18.05 -3.64 -0.37
CA GLY A 216 19.43 -3.58 -0.87
C GLY A 216 20.16 -2.29 -0.49
N LEU A 217 19.80 -1.70 0.66
CA LEU A 217 20.44 -0.51 1.19
C LEU A 217 21.69 -0.88 2.03
N ARG A 218 22.64 0.03 2.13
CA ARG A 218 23.75 -0.12 3.09
C ARG A 218 23.21 -0.24 4.51
N ARG A 219 23.91 -0.98 5.37
CA ARG A 219 23.56 -1.13 6.78
C ARG A 219 23.37 0.23 7.44
N ARG A 220 22.25 0.42 8.12
CA ARG A 220 21.94 1.66 8.85
C ARG A 220 22.68 1.66 10.20
N ARG A 221 23.26 2.80 10.54
CA ARG A 221 23.88 2.99 11.86
C ARG A 221 22.82 3.52 12.82
N ILE A 222 22.47 2.73 13.82
CA ILE A 222 21.47 3.11 14.84
C ILE A 222 22.21 3.29 16.15
N ILE A 223 22.21 4.52 16.67
CA ILE A 223 22.85 4.92 17.91
C ILE A 223 21.77 5.14 18.94
N ASP A 224 21.78 4.37 20.02
CA ASP A 224 20.78 4.48 21.07
C ASP A 224 21.19 5.54 22.07
N ILE A 225 20.31 6.51 22.31
CA ILE A 225 20.48 7.55 23.32
C ILE A 225 19.46 7.36 24.44
N PRO A 226 19.91 7.00 25.65
CA PRO A 226 19.00 6.63 26.74
C PRO A 226 18.06 7.74 27.24
N TRP A 227 18.48 9.00 27.12
CA TRP A 227 17.75 10.18 27.60
C TRP A 227 16.91 10.86 26.50
N LEU A 228 16.89 10.35 25.30
CA LEU A 228 16.03 10.85 24.26
C LEU A 228 14.59 10.39 24.52
N THR A 229 13.69 11.33 24.79
CA THR A 229 12.28 11.02 25.06
C THR A 229 11.50 10.72 23.76
N PRO A 230 10.37 9.98 23.84
CA PRO A 230 9.47 9.79 22.68
C PRO A 230 9.02 11.13 22.09
N HIS A 231 8.71 12.11 22.91
CA HIS A 231 8.27 13.43 22.49
C HIS A 231 9.34 14.17 21.68
N LEU A 232 10.62 14.11 22.09
CA LEU A 232 11.69 14.74 21.35
C LEU A 232 11.98 13.99 20.02
N SER A 233 11.77 12.69 19.98
CA SER A 233 11.93 11.89 18.77
C SER A 233 10.82 12.11 17.75
N SER A 234 9.61 12.52 18.15
CA SER A 234 8.51 12.79 17.23
C SER A 234 8.82 13.93 16.26
N TYR A 235 9.56 14.96 16.69
CA TYR A 235 9.99 16.04 15.79
C TYR A 235 10.86 15.55 14.62
N TRP A 236 11.69 14.54 14.82
CA TRP A 236 12.48 13.93 13.75
C TRP A 236 11.62 13.14 12.77
N VAL A 237 10.62 12.45 13.29
CA VAL A 237 9.68 11.70 12.45
C VAL A 237 8.86 12.67 11.61
N ASP A 238 8.37 13.75 12.17
CA ASP A 238 7.63 14.81 11.45
C ASP A 238 8.47 15.45 10.33
N LEU A 239 9.77 15.65 10.59
CA LEU A 239 10.68 16.21 9.58
C LEU A 239 11.01 15.23 8.46
N MET A 240 11.07 13.94 8.77
CA MET A 240 11.54 12.90 7.84
C MET A 240 10.42 12.15 7.13
N THR A 241 9.19 12.22 7.64
CA THR A 241 8.03 11.52 7.07
C THR A 241 6.93 12.52 6.68
N PRO A 242 6.15 12.24 5.64
CA PRO A 242 4.99 13.06 5.25
C PRO A 242 3.73 12.70 6.05
N VAL A 243 3.87 11.99 7.17
CA VAL A 243 2.75 11.56 8.02
C VAL A 243 2.24 12.73 8.84
N ASP A 244 0.92 12.85 8.98
CA ASP A 244 0.28 13.86 9.82
C ASP A 244 0.80 13.78 11.26
N ARG A 245 1.09 14.94 11.86
CA ARG A 245 1.68 15.04 13.21
C ARG A 245 0.82 14.40 14.29
N SER A 246 -0.49 14.54 14.22
CA SER A 246 -1.41 13.97 15.20
C SER A 246 -1.34 12.45 15.22
N VAL A 247 -1.20 11.84 14.05
CA VAL A 247 -1.10 10.40 13.86
C VAL A 247 0.28 9.89 14.23
N SER A 248 1.36 10.57 13.78
CA SER A 248 2.73 10.18 14.10
C SER A 248 3.00 10.18 15.59
N HIS A 249 2.53 11.22 16.33
CA HIS A 249 2.67 11.30 17.78
C HIS A 249 1.94 10.18 18.52
N ALA A 250 0.66 9.92 18.18
CA ALA A 250 -0.11 8.83 18.81
C ALA A 250 0.54 7.45 18.59
N LEU A 251 1.09 7.23 17.38
CA LEU A 251 1.83 6.00 17.08
C LEU A 251 3.14 5.91 17.87
N ILE A 252 3.94 6.99 17.93
CA ILE A 252 5.21 7.01 18.67
C ILE A 252 5.01 6.76 20.16
N GLU A 253 3.95 7.30 20.77
CA GLU A 253 3.60 7.01 22.16
C GLU A 253 3.30 5.51 22.38
N SER A 254 2.74 4.84 21.40
CA SER A 254 2.48 3.39 21.50
C SER A 254 3.73 2.53 21.35
N LEU A 255 4.84 3.07 20.77
CA LEU A 255 6.07 2.30 20.52
C LEU A 255 6.83 1.90 21.80
N VAL A 256 6.53 2.50 22.95
CA VAL A 256 7.11 2.12 24.24
C VAL A 256 6.48 0.86 24.83
N THR A 257 5.29 0.48 24.32
CA THR A 257 4.54 -0.70 24.79
C THR A 257 4.93 -1.91 23.98
N GLU A 258 5.20 -3.02 24.65
CA GLU A 258 5.40 -4.32 24.00
C GLU A 258 4.07 -4.80 23.41
N VAL A 259 4.07 -5.11 22.11
CA VAL A 259 2.90 -5.58 21.36
C VAL A 259 3.23 -6.87 20.63
N VAL A 260 3.20 -7.96 21.40
CA VAL A 260 3.48 -9.33 20.95
C VAL A 260 2.31 -10.24 21.32
N VAL A 261 2.14 -11.31 20.59
CA VAL A 261 1.15 -12.36 20.89
C VAL A 261 1.57 -13.08 22.15
N VAL A 262 0.70 -13.09 23.16
CA VAL A 262 0.93 -13.75 24.44
C VAL A 262 0.35 -15.18 24.41
N ASP A 263 -0.88 -15.32 23.93
CA ASP A 263 -1.52 -16.64 23.76
C ASP A 263 -1.91 -16.89 22.30
N PRO A 264 -1.06 -17.60 21.54
CA PRO A 264 -1.37 -17.94 20.15
C PRO A 264 -2.32 -19.14 20.00
N ALA A 265 -2.64 -19.87 21.08
CA ALA A 265 -3.36 -21.14 21.00
C ALA A 265 -4.81 -20.99 20.48
N PRO A 266 -5.62 -20.00 20.89
CA PRO A 266 -6.95 -19.78 20.33
C PRO A 266 -6.94 -19.54 18.83
N ALA A 267 -6.06 -18.64 18.36
CA ALA A 267 -5.95 -18.34 16.93
C ALA A 267 -5.48 -19.55 16.11
N ARG A 268 -4.52 -20.33 16.63
CA ARG A 268 -4.01 -21.53 15.93
C ARG A 268 -5.05 -22.67 15.82
N ARG A 269 -6.02 -22.72 16.74
CA ARG A 269 -7.11 -23.73 16.68
C ARG A 269 -8.17 -23.37 15.65
N GLU A 270 -8.49 -22.10 15.56
CA GLU A 270 -9.63 -21.62 14.76
C GLU A 270 -9.23 -21.22 13.32
N PHE A 271 -7.99 -20.80 13.11
CA PHE A 271 -7.54 -20.28 11.82
C PHE A 271 -6.46 -21.15 11.18
N SER A 272 -6.58 -21.35 9.87
CA SER A 272 -5.61 -22.06 9.03
C SER A 272 -4.63 -21.11 8.35
N VAL A 273 -4.08 -20.14 9.09
CA VAL A 273 -3.14 -19.14 8.56
C VAL A 273 -1.73 -19.45 9.02
N THR A 274 -0.78 -19.49 8.08
CA THR A 274 0.67 -19.58 8.36
C THR A 274 1.29 -18.21 8.11
N PRO A 275 1.51 -17.39 9.16
CA PRO A 275 1.96 -16.02 8.99
C PRO A 275 3.37 -15.93 8.42
N MET A 276 3.64 -14.88 7.66
CA MET A 276 4.96 -14.58 7.10
C MET A 276 5.91 -14.04 8.17
N GLY A 277 7.21 -14.34 7.99
CA GLY A 277 8.26 -13.66 8.73
C GLY A 277 8.48 -12.22 8.23
N VAL A 278 9.16 -11.40 9.06
CA VAL A 278 9.32 -9.95 8.86
C VAL A 278 9.90 -9.60 7.48
N GLU A 279 10.94 -10.28 7.02
CA GLU A 279 11.56 -9.95 5.73
C GLU A 279 10.62 -10.22 4.55
N ARG A 280 9.86 -11.33 4.61
CA ARG A 280 8.85 -11.65 3.58
C ARG A 280 7.69 -10.65 3.60
N ALA A 281 7.23 -10.28 4.79
CA ALA A 281 6.17 -9.28 4.94
C ALA A 281 6.59 -7.90 4.41
N LEU A 282 7.84 -7.49 4.65
CA LEU A 282 8.40 -6.26 4.10
C LEU A 282 8.57 -6.33 2.57
N ALA A 283 8.99 -7.46 2.02
CA ALA A 283 9.10 -7.67 0.58
C ALA A 283 7.72 -7.60 -0.09
N ALA A 284 6.71 -8.28 0.46
CA ALA A 284 5.34 -8.23 -0.01
C ALA A 284 4.79 -6.80 -0.01
N ALA A 285 4.97 -6.04 1.07
CA ALA A 285 4.54 -4.65 1.16
C ALA A 285 5.19 -3.74 0.09
N LEU A 286 6.46 -3.99 -0.25
CA LEU A 286 7.15 -3.28 -1.32
C LEU A 286 6.64 -3.67 -2.72
N ASP A 287 6.26 -4.92 -2.93
CA ASP A 287 5.66 -5.40 -4.18
C ASP A 287 4.24 -4.87 -4.35
N ASP A 288 3.42 -4.86 -3.30
CA ASP A 288 2.09 -4.22 -3.28
C ASP A 288 2.16 -2.76 -3.70
N GLN A 289 3.15 -2.00 -3.19
CA GLN A 289 3.40 -0.62 -3.65
C GLN A 289 3.73 -0.54 -5.14
N GLY A 290 4.49 -1.50 -5.66
CA GLY A 290 4.82 -1.57 -7.08
C GLY A 290 3.60 -1.82 -7.95
N GLU A 291 2.70 -2.69 -7.51
CA GLU A 291 1.42 -2.97 -8.18
C GLU A 291 0.48 -1.77 -8.12
N GLU A 292 0.47 -1.05 -6.98
CA GLU A 292 -0.32 0.16 -6.83
C GLU A 292 0.12 1.25 -7.83
N ILE A 293 1.43 1.45 -8.01
CA ILE A 293 1.97 2.34 -9.04
C ILE A 293 1.54 1.88 -10.44
N THR A 294 1.61 0.57 -10.70
CA THR A 294 1.18 0.00 -11.99
C THR A 294 -0.29 0.29 -12.27
N ARG A 295 -1.18 0.10 -11.29
CA ARG A 295 -2.62 0.43 -11.42
C ARG A 295 -2.85 1.93 -11.63
N SER A 296 -2.08 2.79 -10.97
CA SER A 296 -2.16 4.24 -11.18
C SER A 296 -1.75 4.64 -12.60
N LEU A 297 -0.72 4.01 -13.17
CA LEU A 297 -0.28 4.27 -14.53
C LEU A 297 -1.30 3.80 -15.59
N LEU A 298 -2.11 2.81 -15.29
CA LEU A 298 -3.24 2.37 -16.10
C LEU A 298 -4.49 3.26 -15.93
N GLY A 299 -4.42 4.32 -15.11
CA GLY A 299 -5.58 5.18 -14.83
C GLY A 299 -6.66 4.50 -13.98
N ARG A 300 -6.40 3.34 -13.42
CA ARG A 300 -7.32 2.59 -12.54
C ARG A 300 -7.32 3.11 -11.10
N ARG A 301 -6.49 4.10 -10.82
CA ARG A 301 -6.40 4.81 -9.55
C ARG A 301 -6.01 6.27 -9.78
N ALA A 302 -6.58 7.19 -9.02
CA ALA A 302 -6.23 8.60 -9.06
C ALA A 302 -4.84 8.85 -8.43
N GLY A 303 -3.94 9.42 -9.22
CA GLY A 303 -2.62 9.90 -8.79
C GLY A 303 -1.60 8.79 -8.46
N LEU A 304 -0.35 9.20 -8.35
CA LEU A 304 0.76 8.35 -7.91
C LEU A 304 0.92 8.44 -6.38
N ALA A 305 1.42 7.37 -5.79
CA ALA A 305 1.72 7.34 -4.36
C ALA A 305 2.75 8.43 -3.98
N GLU A 306 2.67 8.92 -2.76
CA GLU A 306 3.61 9.92 -2.26
C GLU A 306 5.06 9.41 -2.28
N GLY A 307 5.99 10.31 -2.63
CA GLY A 307 7.41 9.96 -2.78
C GLY A 307 7.76 9.29 -4.10
N VAL A 308 6.81 9.17 -5.04
CA VAL A 308 7.05 8.75 -6.42
C VAL A 308 7.18 9.99 -7.29
N TYR A 309 8.32 10.14 -7.96
CA TYR A 309 8.53 11.19 -8.96
C TYR A 309 7.97 10.75 -10.30
N SER A 310 7.49 11.71 -11.11
CA SER A 310 6.98 11.40 -12.45
C SER A 310 7.31 12.46 -13.48
N VAL A 311 7.32 12.01 -14.74
CA VAL A 311 7.25 12.85 -15.93
C VAL A 311 6.10 12.35 -16.78
N VAL A 312 5.13 13.21 -17.04
CA VAL A 312 3.95 12.93 -17.87
C VAL A 312 4.14 13.62 -19.22
N VAL A 313 3.84 12.91 -20.29
CA VAL A 313 3.87 13.42 -21.67
C VAL A 313 2.60 12.96 -22.37
N ASP A 314 1.83 13.91 -22.85
CA ASP A 314 0.62 13.69 -23.64
C ASP A 314 0.86 14.16 -25.06
N VAL A 315 0.61 13.28 -26.03
CA VAL A 315 0.73 13.60 -27.45
C VAL A 315 -0.62 13.37 -28.12
N ALA A 316 -1.21 14.44 -28.64
CA ALA A 316 -2.44 14.35 -29.39
C ALA A 316 -2.26 13.51 -30.67
N VAL A 317 -3.26 12.71 -31.00
CA VAL A 317 -3.29 11.86 -32.19
C VAL A 317 -4.62 12.05 -32.93
N PRO A 318 -4.65 11.87 -34.26
CA PRO A 318 -5.89 11.91 -35.02
C PRO A 318 -6.87 10.84 -34.54
N SER A 319 -8.17 11.11 -34.70
CA SER A 319 -9.22 10.17 -34.36
C SER A 319 -9.08 8.87 -35.18
N GLY A 320 -9.30 7.72 -34.55
CA GLY A 320 -9.24 6.40 -35.18
C GLY A 320 -7.85 5.75 -35.20
N TRP A 321 -6.85 6.36 -34.55
CA TRP A 321 -5.49 5.79 -34.48
C TRP A 321 -5.23 4.91 -33.24
N ASP A 322 -6.21 4.73 -32.41
CA ASP A 322 -6.07 3.97 -31.16
C ASP A 322 -5.58 2.53 -31.40
N ASP A 323 -6.08 1.86 -32.45
CA ASP A 323 -5.65 0.49 -32.81
C ASP A 323 -4.21 0.44 -33.35
N GLU A 324 -3.76 1.47 -34.09
CA GLU A 324 -2.38 1.57 -34.58
C GLU A 324 -1.40 1.81 -33.45
N LEU A 325 -1.77 2.64 -32.48
CA LEU A 325 -0.98 2.86 -31.28
C LEU A 325 -0.93 1.60 -30.43
N ALA A 326 -2.03 0.90 -30.26
CA ALA A 326 -2.07 -0.38 -29.55
C ALA A 326 -1.11 -1.39 -30.18
N ARG A 327 -1.16 -1.56 -31.52
CA ARG A 327 -0.23 -2.41 -32.27
C ARG A 327 1.24 -1.94 -32.17
N ASP A 328 1.50 -0.62 -32.13
CA ASP A 328 2.86 -0.11 -31.90
C ASP A 328 3.37 -0.47 -30.52
N LEU A 329 2.53 -0.44 -29.47
CA LEU A 329 2.90 -0.83 -28.12
C LEU A 329 3.31 -2.32 -28.04
N GLU A 330 2.70 -3.20 -28.84
CA GLU A 330 3.06 -4.61 -28.93
C GLU A 330 4.45 -4.85 -29.56
N THR A 331 5.01 -3.84 -30.27
CA THR A 331 6.33 -3.95 -30.90
C THR A 331 7.46 -3.44 -30.01
N ILE A 332 7.22 -3.17 -28.73
CA ILE A 332 8.21 -2.57 -27.82
C ILE A 332 9.41 -3.50 -27.60
N GLY A 333 10.61 -2.92 -27.52
CA GLY A 333 11.86 -3.62 -27.28
C GLY A 333 12.72 -3.87 -28.51
N GLY A 334 13.98 -4.28 -28.32
CA GLY A 334 14.93 -4.58 -29.37
C GLY A 334 15.59 -3.34 -30.01
N ARG A 335 16.21 -3.54 -31.17
CA ARG A 335 17.16 -2.56 -31.76
C ARG A 335 16.54 -1.22 -32.16
N PHE A 336 15.26 -1.17 -32.51
CA PHE A 336 14.64 0.00 -33.13
C PHE A 336 13.42 0.56 -32.40
N SER A 337 12.94 -0.10 -31.34
CA SER A 337 11.67 0.26 -30.72
C SER A 337 11.76 1.25 -29.54
N TRP A 338 12.97 1.69 -29.19
CA TRP A 338 13.20 2.70 -28.15
C TRP A 338 13.56 4.09 -28.73
N TYR A 339 12.91 4.55 -29.83
CA TYR A 339 12.55 5.93 -29.98
C TYR A 339 13.58 6.96 -30.36
N GLY A 340 14.59 6.60 -31.09
CA GLY A 340 15.66 7.54 -31.40
C GLY A 340 16.52 7.93 -30.19
N ALA A 341 16.35 7.25 -29.05
CA ALA A 341 17.16 7.43 -27.84
C ALA A 341 18.38 6.47 -27.83
N ALA A 342 18.92 6.14 -29.00
CA ALA A 342 20.13 5.33 -29.10
C ALA A 342 21.29 5.83 -28.23
N PRO A 343 21.55 7.16 -28.09
CA PRO A 343 22.56 7.67 -27.18
C PRO A 343 22.26 7.35 -25.72
N GLY A 344 21.01 7.53 -25.28
CA GLY A 344 20.60 7.21 -23.90
C GLY A 344 20.73 5.73 -23.57
N TRP A 345 20.43 4.86 -24.53
CA TRP A 345 20.62 3.41 -24.40
C TRP A 345 22.10 3.04 -24.27
N MET A 346 22.99 3.69 -25.05
CA MET A 346 24.45 3.47 -24.96
C MET A 346 25.00 3.91 -23.60
N VAL A 347 24.58 5.09 -23.10
CA VAL A 347 24.93 5.55 -21.75
C VAL A 347 24.49 4.55 -20.69
N ARG A 348 23.26 4.04 -20.78
CA ARG A 348 22.75 3.03 -19.83
C ARG A 348 23.54 1.72 -19.90
N LEU A 349 23.93 1.26 -21.09
CA LEU A 349 24.79 0.07 -21.28
C LEU A 349 26.14 0.24 -20.59
N VAL A 350 26.78 1.41 -20.81
CA VAL A 350 28.10 1.69 -20.20
C VAL A 350 28.01 1.74 -18.70
N LEU A 351 27.01 2.46 -18.15
CA LEU A 351 26.77 2.53 -16.71
C LEU A 351 26.42 1.17 -16.11
N GLY A 352 25.62 0.35 -16.79
CA GLY A 352 25.31 -1.00 -16.36
C GLY A 352 26.53 -1.90 -16.28
N ARG A 353 27.43 -1.83 -17.28
CA ARG A 353 28.68 -2.57 -17.27
C ARG A 353 29.61 -2.18 -16.12
N LEU A 354 29.66 -0.87 -15.79
CA LEU A 354 30.46 -0.37 -14.66
C LEU A 354 30.00 -0.91 -13.31
N VAL A 355 28.73 -1.28 -13.18
CA VAL A 355 28.15 -1.90 -11.97
C VAL A 355 27.96 -3.42 -12.09
N GLY A 356 28.56 -4.05 -13.12
CA GLY A 356 28.54 -5.50 -13.28
C GLY A 356 27.26 -6.06 -13.93
N GLU A 357 26.43 -5.23 -14.52
CA GLU A 357 25.23 -5.69 -15.24
C GLU A 357 25.56 -6.04 -16.69
N HIS A 358 25.12 -7.22 -17.11
CA HIS A 358 25.20 -7.67 -18.52
C HIS A 358 23.85 -7.46 -19.21
N LEU A 359 23.51 -6.20 -19.48
CA LEU A 359 22.27 -5.86 -20.19
C LEU A 359 22.36 -6.31 -21.65
N ARG A 360 21.34 -7.04 -22.10
CA ARG A 360 21.19 -7.46 -23.50
C ARG A 360 19.92 -6.86 -24.10
N ARG A 361 19.98 -6.43 -25.35
CA ARG A 361 18.79 -6.02 -26.10
C ARG A 361 17.95 -7.25 -26.39
N ARG A 362 16.72 -7.24 -25.90
CA ARG A 362 15.79 -8.35 -26.04
C ARG A 362 14.43 -7.81 -26.42
N ARG A 363 13.87 -8.32 -27.53
CA ARG A 363 12.45 -8.14 -27.83
C ARG A 363 11.69 -9.23 -27.08
N ALA A 364 10.55 -8.90 -26.50
CA ALA A 364 9.68 -9.93 -25.92
C ALA A 364 9.20 -10.88 -27.02
N SER A 365 9.12 -12.16 -26.71
CA SER A 365 8.47 -13.15 -27.58
C SER A 365 6.95 -12.99 -27.60
N SER A 366 6.39 -12.48 -26.48
CA SER A 366 5.00 -12.12 -26.32
C SER A 366 4.92 -10.86 -25.45
N VAL A 367 3.88 -10.03 -25.63
CA VAL A 367 3.61 -8.85 -24.79
C VAL A 367 2.65 -9.28 -23.69
N GLU A 368 3.16 -10.10 -22.77
CA GLU A 368 2.41 -10.63 -21.62
C GLU A 368 3.03 -10.20 -20.30
N PRO A 369 2.25 -10.03 -19.24
CA PRO A 369 2.77 -9.75 -17.91
C PRO A 369 3.84 -10.76 -17.49
N GLY A 370 4.97 -10.26 -16.95
CA GLY A 370 6.13 -11.08 -16.57
C GLY A 370 7.21 -11.18 -17.64
N ALA A 371 6.90 -10.99 -18.93
CA ALA A 371 7.90 -11.05 -20.02
C ALA A 371 8.95 -9.93 -19.89
N LEU A 372 10.19 -10.24 -20.31
CA LEU A 372 11.32 -9.31 -20.26
C LEU A 372 11.53 -8.64 -21.63
N VAL A 373 11.63 -7.32 -21.61
CA VAL A 373 11.94 -6.45 -22.74
C VAL A 373 13.15 -5.60 -22.38
N ASP A 374 14.30 -5.90 -22.95
CA ASP A 374 15.58 -5.27 -22.60
C ASP A 374 15.85 -5.34 -21.08
N TRP A 375 15.78 -4.23 -20.35
CA TRP A 375 15.92 -4.17 -18.89
C TRP A 375 14.59 -3.87 -18.18
N TRP A 376 13.49 -4.11 -18.86
CA TRP A 376 12.14 -3.93 -18.35
C TRP A 376 11.41 -5.27 -18.26
N ARG A 377 10.57 -5.39 -17.25
CA ARG A 377 9.57 -6.46 -17.16
C ARG A 377 8.21 -5.84 -17.46
N ILE A 378 7.43 -6.50 -18.30
CA ILE A 378 6.04 -6.11 -18.52
C ILE A 378 5.29 -6.35 -17.22
N ALA A 379 4.79 -5.28 -16.63
CA ALA A 379 4.03 -5.33 -15.37
C ALA A 379 2.53 -5.51 -15.62
N ALA A 380 2.02 -4.88 -16.67
CA ALA A 380 0.63 -5.03 -17.09
C ALA A 380 0.46 -4.67 -18.57
N THR A 381 -0.56 -5.23 -19.20
CA THR A 381 -0.99 -4.95 -20.57
C THR A 381 -2.50 -4.88 -20.66
N GLY A 382 -3.00 -4.17 -21.68
CA GLY A 382 -4.41 -4.08 -22.03
C GLY A 382 -4.56 -3.61 -23.48
N SER A 383 -5.78 -3.41 -23.96
CA SER A 383 -6.01 -2.82 -25.27
C SER A 383 -5.53 -1.38 -25.28
N GLY A 384 -4.39 -1.10 -25.95
CA GLY A 384 -3.74 0.21 -25.95
C GLY A 384 -3.08 0.61 -24.63
N GLU A 385 -2.86 -0.33 -23.71
CA GLU A 385 -2.21 -0.11 -22.41
C GLU A 385 -0.97 -0.97 -22.26
N LEU A 386 0.10 -0.39 -21.73
CA LEU A 386 1.33 -1.12 -21.40
C LEU A 386 2.03 -0.46 -20.22
N VAL A 387 2.35 -1.24 -19.21
CA VAL A 387 3.20 -0.80 -18.10
C VAL A 387 4.43 -1.68 -18.00
N LEU A 388 5.58 -1.04 -17.98
CA LEU A 388 6.89 -1.65 -17.82
C LEU A 388 7.46 -1.29 -16.46
N ARG A 389 8.05 -2.26 -15.74
CA ARG A 389 8.81 -2.06 -14.49
C ARG A 389 10.28 -2.38 -14.74
N SER A 390 11.18 -1.53 -14.27
CA SER A 390 12.63 -1.73 -14.44
C SER A 390 13.12 -2.98 -13.72
N VAL A 391 14.08 -3.68 -14.35
CA VAL A 391 14.80 -4.81 -13.79
C VAL A 391 16.28 -4.46 -13.80
N GLY A 392 17.01 -4.84 -12.75
CA GLY A 392 18.45 -4.56 -12.64
C GLY A 392 18.75 -3.37 -11.72
N TRP A 393 20.03 -2.95 -11.74
CA TRP A 393 20.52 -1.92 -10.84
C TRP A 393 20.07 -0.53 -11.29
N PHE A 394 19.20 0.06 -10.49
CA PHE A 394 18.84 1.47 -10.53
C PHE A 394 18.93 2.06 -9.13
N PRO A 395 19.20 3.35 -8.99
CA PRO A 395 19.14 4.02 -7.69
C PRO A 395 17.68 4.18 -7.17
N GLY A 396 16.77 3.38 -7.67
CA GLY A 396 15.35 3.32 -7.36
C GLY A 396 14.65 2.28 -8.21
N ASP A 397 13.33 2.23 -8.13
CA ASP A 397 12.49 1.46 -9.03
C ASP A 397 11.86 2.41 -10.04
N ALA A 398 11.83 2.03 -11.32
CA ALA A 398 11.27 2.83 -12.38
C ALA A 398 10.13 2.09 -13.07
N TRP A 399 9.13 2.84 -13.48
CA TRP A 399 8.03 2.38 -14.31
C TRP A 399 7.88 3.28 -15.54
N LEU A 400 7.39 2.69 -16.61
CA LEU A 400 7.04 3.42 -17.82
C LEU A 400 5.67 2.91 -18.29
N GLY A 401 4.67 3.76 -18.14
CA GLY A 401 3.29 3.48 -18.52
C GLY A 401 2.95 4.18 -19.84
N TYR A 402 2.19 3.47 -20.67
CA TYR A 402 1.59 3.97 -21.89
C TYR A 402 0.10 3.67 -21.88
N ARG A 403 -0.70 4.62 -22.34
CA ARG A 403 -2.13 4.44 -22.57
C ARG A 403 -2.54 5.22 -23.80
N SER A 404 -3.14 4.54 -24.79
CA SER A 404 -3.78 5.16 -25.95
C SER A 404 -5.28 5.25 -25.69
N GLY A 405 -5.89 6.36 -26.12
CA GLY A 405 -7.34 6.58 -26.05
C GLY A 405 -7.70 8.05 -26.01
N GLN A 406 -8.95 8.35 -26.31
CA GLN A 406 -9.50 9.71 -26.33
C GLN A 406 -8.71 10.69 -27.24
N GLY A 407 -8.13 10.19 -28.35
CA GLY A 407 -7.35 11.00 -29.29
C GLY A 407 -5.97 11.43 -28.75
N ALA A 408 -5.38 10.70 -27.81
CA ALA A 408 -4.06 10.98 -27.28
C ALA A 408 -3.29 9.70 -26.90
N LEU A 409 -1.96 9.78 -26.98
CA LEU A 409 -1.04 8.88 -26.33
C LEU A 409 -0.59 9.50 -25.00
N HIS A 410 -0.95 8.89 -23.89
CA HIS A 410 -0.48 9.23 -22.55
C HIS A 410 0.74 8.39 -22.20
N GLN A 411 1.87 9.03 -21.93
CA GLN A 411 3.09 8.38 -21.46
C GLN A 411 3.46 8.92 -20.08
N VAL A 412 3.62 8.03 -19.10
CA VAL A 412 4.03 8.38 -17.75
C VAL A 412 5.28 7.60 -17.37
N ALA A 413 6.38 8.30 -17.11
CA ALA A 413 7.55 7.73 -16.48
C ALA A 413 7.48 8.01 -14.99
N ALA A 414 7.42 6.96 -14.17
CA ALA A 414 7.39 7.04 -12.72
C ALA A 414 8.67 6.47 -12.10
N PHE A 415 9.14 7.06 -11.02
CA PHE A 415 10.37 6.67 -10.34
C PHE A 415 10.21 6.75 -8.83
N ARG A 416 10.42 5.64 -8.15
CA ARG A 416 10.49 5.54 -6.70
C ARG A 416 11.96 5.48 -6.27
N PRO A 417 12.54 6.55 -5.71
CA PRO A 417 13.94 6.60 -5.37
C PRO A 417 14.29 5.59 -4.27
N ARG A 418 15.52 5.12 -4.29
CA ARG A 418 16.11 4.29 -3.24
C ARG A 418 17.04 5.14 -2.41
N GLY A 419 16.48 5.79 -1.37
CA GLY A 419 17.19 6.69 -0.48
C GLY A 419 17.58 8.03 -1.13
N ILE A 420 18.44 8.81 -0.45
CA ILE A 420 18.90 10.12 -0.91
C ILE A 420 19.61 10.04 -2.28
N PRO A 421 20.50 9.05 -2.56
CA PRO A 421 21.15 8.98 -3.86
C PRO A 421 20.17 8.83 -5.01
N GLY A 422 19.08 8.08 -4.81
CA GLY A 422 18.03 7.90 -5.81
C GLY A 422 17.24 9.18 -6.06
N ALA A 423 16.91 9.91 -5.00
CA ALA A 423 16.21 11.20 -5.11
C ALA A 423 17.08 12.24 -5.84
N LEU A 424 18.37 12.29 -5.52
CA LEU A 424 19.31 13.20 -6.18
C LEU A 424 19.50 12.84 -7.65
N TYR A 425 19.66 11.55 -7.97
CA TYR A 425 19.71 11.04 -9.34
C TYR A 425 18.53 11.55 -10.17
N TRP A 426 17.29 11.35 -9.68
CA TRP A 426 16.11 11.78 -10.41
C TRP A 426 16.08 13.30 -10.62
N LYS A 427 16.29 14.07 -9.53
CA LYS A 427 16.23 15.54 -9.58
C LYS A 427 17.24 16.14 -10.56
N LEU A 428 18.48 15.62 -10.56
CA LEU A 428 19.53 16.10 -11.47
C LEU A 428 19.24 15.75 -12.94
N LEU A 429 18.66 14.56 -13.18
CA LEU A 429 18.38 14.09 -14.54
C LEU A 429 16.97 14.44 -15.04
N THR A 430 16.13 15.11 -14.25
CA THR A 430 14.76 15.49 -14.66
C THR A 430 14.72 16.25 -16.00
N PRO A 431 15.59 17.23 -16.30
CA PRO A 431 15.57 17.90 -17.61
C PRO A 431 15.86 16.94 -18.77
N VAL A 432 16.81 16.03 -18.58
CA VAL A 432 17.16 15.01 -19.58
C VAL A 432 16.01 14.00 -19.75
N HIS A 433 15.41 13.59 -18.65
CA HIS A 433 14.26 12.68 -18.67
C HIS A 433 13.08 13.29 -19.40
N ARG A 434 12.75 14.57 -19.16
CA ARG A 434 11.68 15.27 -19.87
C ARG A 434 11.90 15.27 -21.37
N LEU A 435 13.09 15.66 -21.82
CA LEU A 435 13.44 15.68 -23.24
C LEU A 435 13.40 14.28 -23.87
N ALA A 436 13.94 13.27 -23.18
CA ALA A 436 13.97 11.90 -23.68
C ALA A 436 12.55 11.32 -23.78
N PHE A 437 11.72 11.49 -22.77
CA PHE A 437 10.37 10.95 -22.75
C PHE A 437 9.43 11.67 -23.73
N ASP A 438 9.57 12.98 -23.89
CA ASP A 438 8.85 13.73 -24.94
C ASP A 438 9.20 13.21 -26.34
N ARG A 439 10.48 13.05 -26.65
CA ARG A 439 10.91 12.46 -27.93
C ARG A 439 10.41 11.03 -28.10
N MET A 440 10.43 10.24 -27.04
CA MET A 440 9.92 8.87 -27.08
C MET A 440 8.44 8.81 -27.46
N ALA A 441 7.61 9.65 -26.84
CA ALA A 441 6.17 9.70 -27.11
C ALA A 441 5.88 10.16 -28.55
N ARG A 442 6.52 11.27 -28.98
CA ARG A 442 6.34 11.81 -30.34
C ARG A 442 6.79 10.84 -31.44
N ASN A 443 7.95 10.20 -31.27
CA ASN A 443 8.45 9.22 -32.24
C ASN A 443 7.53 7.98 -32.33
N ARG A 444 6.82 7.63 -31.27
CA ARG A 444 5.82 6.56 -31.27
C ARG A 444 4.64 6.93 -32.17
N VAL A 445 4.09 8.11 -31.94
CA VAL A 445 2.98 8.61 -32.75
C VAL A 445 3.39 8.71 -34.22
N GLN A 446 4.59 9.23 -34.53
CA GLN A 446 5.11 9.30 -35.92
C GLN A 446 5.25 7.93 -36.58
N ARG A 447 5.61 6.89 -35.85
CA ARG A 447 5.68 5.52 -36.39
C ARG A 447 4.31 4.91 -36.63
N ALA A 448 3.38 5.14 -35.72
CA ALA A 448 2.00 4.72 -35.94
C ALA A 448 1.45 5.38 -37.21
N SER A 449 1.74 6.67 -37.41
CA SER A 449 1.39 7.43 -38.60
C SER A 449 1.99 6.83 -39.90
N ALA A 450 3.29 6.52 -39.89
CA ALA A 450 3.97 5.95 -41.05
C ALA A 450 3.44 4.56 -41.45
N ARG A 451 2.81 3.82 -40.53
CA ARG A 451 2.14 2.54 -40.81
C ARG A 451 0.73 2.72 -41.37
N HIS A 452 0.12 3.84 -41.07
CA HIS A 452 -1.22 4.18 -41.56
C HIS A 452 -1.22 4.72 -42.99
N GLY A 453 -0.01 4.92 -43.61
CA GLY A 453 0.12 5.30 -45.02
C GLY A 453 0.03 6.80 -45.31
N TRP A 454 0.44 7.63 -44.35
CA TRP A 454 0.61 9.08 -44.52
C TRP A 454 2.09 9.47 -44.46
#